data_2f082229b6d6434c8a28c7d26722424f
#
_entry.id   2f082229b6d6434c8a28c7d26722424f
#
_cell.length_a   1.000
_cell.length_b   1.000
_cell.length_c   1.000
_cell.angle_alpha   90.00
_cell.angle_beta   90.00
_cell.angle_gamma   90.00
#
_symmetry.space_group_name_H-M   'P 1'
#
loop_
_entity.id
_entity.type
_entity.pdbx_description
1 polymer ?
#
loop_
_entity_poly.entity_id
_entity_poly.type
_entity_poly.pdbx_seq_one_letter_code
_entity_poly.pdbx_strand_id
1 'polypeptide(L)'
;VRADFHAVLTQIKTQASSKARLVTTITEDLFTQGGKRLRPLMLLLCARACAYRGDAHIVLATVIEYIHTATLLHDDVVDNSHLRRGKPTAHTRWGNEAAILVGDFLYSRAFQLMTQVGDTRVMQCFADTTNCLAEGEAQQLLNRHNPEISQSLYLDIIRSKTAKLFETAAQLGAILADMPQAIEAGLARYGLHVGTAFQIIDDILDYSDDGASIGKNPLQDLQEGKVTLPLLYLYEQGSPAEKRLIRTTIMTEMPSESQLNAIKTAIQESHAIPYAYNLAEKEIEQAISALDILSDNPCKTAAIHLARFALNRLQ
;
A
#
# COMPACT_ATOMS: atom_id res chain seq x y z
N VAL A 1 -3.23 -20.01 10.80
CA VAL A 1 -3.26 -18.59 10.41
C VAL A 1 -4.12 -17.73 11.33
N ARG A 2 -5.37 -18.17 11.73
CA ARG A 2 -6.23 -17.35 12.60
C ARG A 2 -5.57 -17.05 13.96
N ALA A 3 -4.98 -18.05 14.59
CA ALA A 3 -4.25 -17.89 15.85
C ALA A 3 -3.01 -16.99 15.66
N ASP A 4 -2.24 -17.21 14.59
CA ASP A 4 -1.07 -16.41 14.25
C ASP A 4 -1.44 -14.94 14.04
N PHE A 5 -2.55 -14.68 13.31
CA PHE A 5 -3.04 -13.32 13.08
C PHE A 5 -3.44 -12.63 14.40
N HIS A 6 -4.05 -13.35 15.32
CA HIS A 6 -4.39 -12.82 16.65
C HIS A 6 -3.11 -12.49 17.45
N ALA A 7 -2.09 -13.33 17.37
CA ALA A 7 -0.79 -13.08 17.98
C ALA A 7 -0.12 -11.83 17.40
N VAL A 8 -0.19 -11.62 16.07
CA VAL A 8 0.30 -10.40 15.42
C VAL A 8 -0.41 -9.15 15.97
N LEU A 9 -1.75 -9.18 16.08
CA LEU A 9 -2.51 -8.04 16.60
C LEU A 9 -2.13 -7.71 18.06
N THR A 10 -1.84 -8.72 18.85
CA THR A 10 -1.34 -8.56 20.23
C THR A 10 0.06 -7.97 20.22
N GLN A 11 0.97 -8.53 19.39
CA GLN A 11 2.36 -8.09 19.33
C GLN A 11 2.49 -6.65 18.81
N ILE A 12 1.68 -6.24 17.82
CA ILE A 12 1.63 -4.84 17.35
C ILE A 12 1.38 -3.89 18.52
N LYS A 13 0.44 -4.20 19.41
CA LYS A 13 0.13 -3.33 20.54
C LYS A 13 1.22 -3.36 21.61
N THR A 14 1.72 -4.53 21.97
CA THR A 14 2.69 -4.67 23.06
C THR A 14 4.07 -4.13 22.70
N GLN A 15 4.52 -4.30 21.46
CA GLN A 15 5.83 -3.83 21.01
C GLN A 15 5.86 -2.34 20.65
N ALA A 16 4.71 -1.68 20.51
CA ALA A 16 4.62 -0.23 20.27
C ALA A 16 4.81 0.61 21.55
N SER A 17 4.89 0.01 22.73
CA SER A 17 5.10 0.72 24.00
C SER A 17 6.49 1.37 24.06
N SER A 18 6.55 2.58 24.65
CA SER A 18 7.77 3.36 24.81
C SER A 18 7.82 4.03 26.19
N LYS A 19 9.04 4.35 26.67
CA LYS A 19 9.21 5.22 27.83
C LYS A 19 8.75 6.66 27.56
N ALA A 20 8.76 7.08 26.29
CA ALA A 20 8.24 8.37 25.87
C ALA A 20 6.70 8.30 25.78
N ARG A 21 5.99 8.97 26.71
CA ARG A 21 4.54 8.93 26.80
C ARG A 21 3.85 9.36 25.51
N LEU A 22 4.40 10.36 24.80
CA LEU A 22 3.88 10.83 23.53
C LEU A 22 3.80 9.70 22.49
N VAL A 23 4.88 8.91 22.36
CA VAL A 23 4.95 7.77 21.43
C VAL A 23 3.87 6.75 21.75
N THR A 24 3.74 6.35 23.03
CA THR A 24 2.72 5.37 23.45
C THR A 24 1.32 5.88 23.14
N THR A 25 1.02 7.15 23.47
CA THR A 25 -0.30 7.74 23.23
C THR A 25 -0.68 7.72 21.75
N ILE A 26 0.24 8.11 20.87
CA ILE A 26 -0.03 8.18 19.43
C ILE A 26 -0.12 6.77 18.83
N THR A 27 0.76 5.84 19.20
CA THR A 27 0.73 4.46 18.69
C THR A 27 -0.51 3.69 19.13
N GLU A 28 -0.97 3.88 20.37
CA GLU A 28 -2.24 3.31 20.86
C GLU A 28 -3.43 3.82 20.04
N ASP A 29 -3.50 5.13 19.78
CA ASP A 29 -4.56 5.71 18.94
C ASP A 29 -4.53 5.12 17.51
N LEU A 30 -3.36 5.07 16.87
CA LEU A 30 -3.20 4.54 15.52
C LEU A 30 -3.63 3.07 15.40
N PHE A 31 -3.20 2.22 16.34
CA PHE A 31 -3.50 0.79 16.27
C PHE A 31 -4.92 0.44 16.74
N THR A 32 -5.62 1.33 17.45
CA THR A 32 -7.05 1.18 17.76
C THR A 32 -7.96 1.57 16.60
N GLN A 33 -7.49 2.38 15.65
CA GLN A 33 -8.28 2.79 14.47
C GLN A 33 -8.56 1.64 13.50
N GLY A 34 -7.96 0.49 13.72
CA GLY A 34 -8.18 -0.71 12.93
C GLY A 34 -7.46 -0.69 11.57
N GLY A 35 -7.87 -1.59 10.71
CA GLY A 35 -7.32 -1.77 9.36
C GLY A 35 -7.47 -3.22 8.92
N LYS A 36 -7.52 -3.46 7.62
CA LYS A 36 -7.68 -4.82 7.06
C LYS A 36 -6.44 -5.71 7.27
N ARG A 37 -5.28 -5.12 7.63
CA ARG A 37 -4.00 -5.81 7.90
C ARG A 37 -3.64 -6.83 6.81
N LEU A 38 -3.83 -6.47 5.53
CA LEU A 38 -3.66 -7.39 4.40
C LEU A 38 -2.21 -7.85 4.23
N ARG A 39 -1.23 -6.95 4.44
CA ARG A 39 0.20 -7.27 4.33
C ARG A 39 0.65 -8.28 5.39
N PRO A 40 0.39 -8.08 6.70
CA PRO A 40 0.59 -9.11 7.71
C PRO A 40 -0.08 -10.44 7.37
N LEU A 41 -1.35 -10.41 6.95
CA LEU A 41 -2.10 -11.62 6.60
C LEU A 41 -1.45 -12.37 5.43
N MET A 42 -0.98 -11.65 4.40
CA MET A 42 -0.27 -12.22 3.25
C MET A 42 0.99 -12.98 3.69
N LEU A 43 1.82 -12.38 4.55
CA LEU A 43 3.01 -13.04 5.08
C LEU A 43 2.64 -14.33 5.82
N LEU A 44 1.64 -14.29 6.69
CA LEU A 44 1.19 -15.46 7.45
C LEU A 44 0.69 -16.57 6.52
N LEU A 45 -0.09 -16.23 5.49
CA LEU A 45 -0.59 -17.19 4.51
C LEU A 45 0.55 -17.82 3.71
N CYS A 46 1.49 -17.02 3.19
CA CYS A 46 2.62 -17.49 2.42
C CYS A 46 3.55 -18.38 3.25
N ALA A 47 3.87 -17.99 4.49
CA ALA A 47 4.67 -18.83 5.39
C ALA A 47 4.01 -20.18 5.65
N ARG A 48 2.73 -20.20 5.96
CA ARG A 48 1.98 -21.46 6.19
C ARG A 48 1.75 -22.27 4.91
N ALA A 49 1.62 -21.62 3.75
CA ALA A 49 1.57 -22.30 2.46
C ALA A 49 2.88 -23.03 2.13
N CYS A 50 4.02 -22.50 2.61
CA CYS A 50 5.34 -23.12 2.55
C CYS A 50 5.62 -24.07 3.73
N ALA A 51 4.59 -24.48 4.49
CA ALA A 51 4.68 -25.38 5.63
C ALA A 51 5.60 -24.89 6.78
N TYR A 52 5.87 -23.59 6.88
CA TYR A 52 6.63 -23.02 8.00
C TYR A 52 5.94 -23.27 9.34
N ARG A 53 6.69 -23.73 10.35
CA ARG A 53 6.15 -24.13 11.66
C ARG A 53 6.67 -23.30 12.84
N GLY A 54 7.65 -22.39 12.58
CA GLY A 54 8.18 -21.51 13.63
C GLY A 54 7.26 -20.32 13.91
N ASP A 55 7.75 -19.38 14.75
CA ASP A 55 7.00 -18.21 15.20
C ASP A 55 7.52 -16.88 14.62
N ALA A 56 8.67 -16.89 13.91
CA ALA A 56 9.27 -15.68 13.35
C ALA A 56 8.34 -14.96 12.36
N HIS A 57 7.43 -15.66 11.68
CA HIS A 57 6.42 -15.06 10.81
C HIS A 57 5.49 -14.10 11.55
N ILE A 58 5.22 -14.29 12.85
CA ILE A 58 4.43 -13.37 13.67
C ILE A 58 5.23 -12.08 13.90
N VAL A 59 6.53 -12.21 14.22
CA VAL A 59 7.43 -11.07 14.40
C VAL A 59 7.54 -10.26 13.11
N LEU A 60 7.79 -10.92 11.97
CA LEU A 60 7.94 -10.24 10.69
C LEU A 60 6.63 -9.62 10.17
N ALA A 61 5.47 -10.24 10.44
CA ALA A 61 4.18 -9.65 10.16
C ALA A 61 3.94 -8.36 10.97
N THR A 62 4.44 -8.31 12.21
CA THR A 62 4.44 -7.08 13.02
C THR A 62 5.38 -6.02 12.43
N VAL A 63 6.57 -6.42 12.00
CA VAL A 63 7.54 -5.53 11.31
C VAL A 63 6.93 -4.91 10.06
N ILE A 64 6.31 -5.71 9.20
CA ILE A 64 5.60 -5.24 8.01
C ILE A 64 4.57 -4.16 8.35
N GLU A 65 3.80 -4.37 9.41
CA GLU A 65 2.78 -3.40 9.82
C GLU A 65 3.39 -2.12 10.41
N TYR A 66 4.53 -2.22 11.11
CA TYR A 66 5.23 -1.05 11.64
C TYR A 66 5.82 -0.20 10.53
N ILE A 67 6.50 -0.81 9.56
CA ILE A 67 7.02 -0.10 8.39
C ILE A 67 5.86 0.58 7.64
N HIS A 68 4.76 -0.15 7.38
CA HIS A 68 3.59 0.43 6.72
C HIS A 68 2.98 1.60 7.52
N THR A 69 2.87 1.48 8.84
CA THR A 69 2.30 2.56 9.67
C THR A 69 3.24 3.77 9.72
N ALA A 70 4.55 3.55 9.76
CA ALA A 70 5.55 4.61 9.72
C ALA A 70 5.49 5.37 8.39
N THR A 71 5.41 4.67 7.24
CA THR A 71 5.25 5.33 5.93
C THR A 71 3.97 6.16 5.89
N LEU A 72 2.85 5.64 6.40
CA LEU A 72 1.59 6.40 6.46
C LEU A 72 1.70 7.68 7.29
N LEU A 73 2.43 7.66 8.41
CA LEU A 73 2.65 8.85 9.24
C LEU A 73 3.47 9.91 8.52
N HIS A 74 4.53 9.49 7.82
CA HIS A 74 5.37 10.38 7.04
C HIS A 74 4.63 10.93 5.81
N ASP A 75 3.90 10.07 5.09
CA ASP A 75 3.09 10.45 3.94
C ASP A 75 2.04 11.51 4.31
N ASP A 76 1.33 11.32 5.44
CA ASP A 76 0.34 12.29 5.92
C ASP A 76 0.94 13.69 6.13
N VAL A 77 2.20 13.78 6.57
CA VAL A 77 2.91 15.06 6.73
C VAL A 77 3.36 15.61 5.39
N VAL A 78 3.94 14.78 4.52
CA VAL A 78 4.44 15.17 3.18
C VAL A 78 3.30 15.64 2.28
N ASP A 79 2.14 14.94 2.35
CA ASP A 79 0.94 15.24 1.57
C ASP A 79 0.06 16.32 2.22
N ASN A 80 0.39 16.75 3.45
CA ASN A 80 -0.45 17.63 4.28
C ASN A 80 -1.91 17.13 4.40
N SER A 81 -2.10 15.83 4.51
CA SER A 81 -3.41 15.16 4.53
C SER A 81 -4.09 15.29 5.89
N HIS A 82 -5.15 16.07 6.00
CA HIS A 82 -5.82 16.30 7.28
C HIS A 82 -6.67 15.15 7.79
N LEU A 83 -7.18 14.29 6.91
CA LEU A 83 -8.05 13.16 7.24
C LEU A 83 -7.51 11.85 6.66
N ARG A 84 -7.63 10.78 7.44
CA ARG A 84 -7.38 9.40 7.01
C ARG A 84 -8.47 8.48 7.55
N ARG A 85 -9.19 7.80 6.67
CA ARG A 85 -10.35 6.95 7.03
C ARG A 85 -11.41 7.68 7.86
N GLY A 86 -11.69 8.93 7.50
CA GLY A 86 -12.68 9.77 8.18
C GLY A 86 -12.25 10.30 9.56
N LYS A 87 -10.98 10.07 9.97
CA LYS A 87 -10.43 10.58 11.24
C LYS A 87 -9.28 11.56 10.97
N PRO A 88 -9.08 12.55 11.86
CA PRO A 88 -7.92 13.42 11.78
C PRO A 88 -6.62 12.63 11.82
N THR A 89 -5.67 13.00 10.96
CA THR A 89 -4.32 12.41 10.90
C THR A 89 -3.50 12.74 12.15
N ALA A 90 -2.42 12.00 12.37
CA ALA A 90 -1.56 12.22 13.53
C ALA A 90 -0.98 13.63 13.55
N HIS A 91 -0.51 14.15 12.41
CA HIS A 91 0.06 15.50 12.35
C HIS A 91 -0.98 16.59 12.60
N THR A 92 -2.23 16.40 12.19
CA THR A 92 -3.34 17.32 12.49
C THR A 92 -3.65 17.38 14.00
N ARG A 93 -3.49 16.26 14.72
CA ARG A 93 -3.80 16.17 16.17
C ARG A 93 -2.64 16.53 17.08
N TRP A 94 -1.41 16.20 16.70
CA TRP A 94 -0.23 16.31 17.57
C TRP A 94 0.93 17.09 16.96
N GLY A 95 0.77 17.62 15.74
CA GLY A 95 1.82 18.37 15.02
C GLY A 95 2.70 17.46 14.15
N ASN A 96 3.38 18.10 13.18
CA ASN A 96 4.25 17.41 12.21
C ASN A 96 5.41 16.71 12.92
N GLU A 97 6.04 17.37 13.90
CA GLU A 97 7.18 16.83 14.63
C GLU A 97 6.84 15.54 15.36
N ALA A 98 5.67 15.49 15.99
CA ALA A 98 5.21 14.29 16.69
C ALA A 98 4.93 13.14 15.71
N ALA A 99 4.31 13.41 14.57
CA ALA A 99 4.02 12.40 13.55
C ALA A 99 5.33 11.80 12.98
N ILE A 100 6.30 12.66 12.64
CA ILE A 100 7.61 12.24 12.14
C ILE A 100 8.34 11.38 13.18
N LEU A 101 8.46 11.86 14.42
CA LEU A 101 9.19 11.14 15.48
C LEU A 101 8.55 9.79 15.83
N VAL A 102 7.22 9.67 15.76
CA VAL A 102 6.55 8.38 15.97
C VAL A 102 6.76 7.45 14.78
N GLY A 103 6.79 7.96 13.55
CA GLY A 103 7.18 7.20 12.38
C GLY A 103 8.60 6.63 12.52
N ASP A 104 9.57 7.47 12.90
CA ASP A 104 10.96 7.07 13.16
C ASP A 104 11.06 6.02 14.27
N PHE A 105 10.28 6.17 15.34
CA PHE A 105 10.20 5.17 16.40
C PHE A 105 9.71 3.81 15.88
N LEU A 106 8.64 3.79 15.08
CA LEU A 106 8.11 2.55 14.51
C LEU A 106 9.11 1.90 13.55
N TYR A 107 9.81 2.69 12.73
CA TYR A 107 10.91 2.21 11.89
C TYR A 107 12.03 1.58 12.72
N SER A 108 12.51 2.31 13.72
CA SER A 108 13.56 1.83 14.62
C SER A 108 13.13 0.54 15.35
N ARG A 109 11.89 0.48 15.82
CA ARG A 109 11.32 -0.71 16.46
C ARG A 109 11.22 -1.88 15.50
N ALA A 110 10.86 -1.65 14.26
CA ALA A 110 10.85 -2.66 13.21
C ALA A 110 12.24 -3.27 13.02
N PHE A 111 13.30 -2.46 12.94
CA PHE A 111 14.68 -2.96 12.86
C PHE A 111 15.09 -3.76 14.09
N GLN A 112 14.73 -3.32 15.30
CA GLN A 112 14.99 -4.10 16.54
C GLN A 112 14.31 -5.48 16.51
N LEU A 113 13.09 -5.57 16.02
CA LEU A 113 12.37 -6.84 15.90
C LEU A 113 12.97 -7.76 14.81
N MET A 114 13.36 -7.19 13.66
CA MET A 114 14.03 -7.96 12.60
C MET A 114 15.31 -8.64 13.08
N THR A 115 16.13 -7.95 13.87
CA THR A 115 17.38 -8.52 14.39
C THR A 115 17.17 -9.74 15.29
N GLN A 116 16.00 -9.87 15.93
CA GLN A 116 15.66 -11.01 16.78
C GLN A 116 15.44 -12.30 15.96
N VAL A 117 15.13 -12.19 14.66
CA VAL A 117 14.94 -13.34 13.78
C VAL A 117 16.29 -14.01 13.43
N GLY A 118 17.37 -13.21 13.37
CA GLY A 118 18.73 -13.72 13.17
C GLY A 118 19.05 -14.23 11.76
N ASP A 119 18.19 -13.98 10.76
CA ASP A 119 18.42 -14.35 9.36
C ASP A 119 18.84 -13.11 8.55
N THR A 120 20.04 -13.16 7.96
CA THR A 120 20.58 -12.05 7.16
C THR A 120 19.80 -11.82 5.86
N ARG A 121 19.17 -12.86 5.27
CA ARG A 121 18.32 -12.71 4.09
C ARG A 121 17.06 -11.88 4.42
N VAL A 122 16.50 -12.06 5.62
CA VAL A 122 15.40 -11.24 6.12
C VAL A 122 15.83 -9.79 6.23
N MET A 123 16.99 -9.51 6.84
CA MET A 123 17.52 -8.17 6.97
C MET A 123 17.76 -7.51 5.62
N GLN A 124 18.37 -8.23 4.67
CA GLN A 124 18.62 -7.74 3.32
C GLN A 124 17.30 -7.41 2.60
N CYS A 125 16.31 -8.31 2.66
CA CYS A 125 15.01 -8.12 2.04
C CYS A 125 14.32 -6.84 2.55
N PHE A 126 14.36 -6.56 3.86
CA PHE A 126 13.80 -5.33 4.41
C PHE A 126 14.63 -4.08 4.09
N ALA A 127 15.96 -4.18 4.07
CA ALA A 127 16.83 -3.06 3.69
C ALA A 127 16.53 -2.61 2.25
N ASP A 128 16.47 -3.56 1.31
CA ASP A 128 16.12 -3.28 -0.10
C ASP A 128 14.69 -2.72 -0.22
N THR A 129 13.77 -3.25 0.58
CA THR A 129 12.38 -2.80 0.59
C THR A 129 12.26 -1.36 1.08
N THR A 130 12.87 -1.03 2.21
CA THR A 130 12.77 0.32 2.79
C THR A 130 13.44 1.37 1.91
N ASN A 131 14.55 1.01 1.25
CA ASN A 131 15.19 1.88 0.25
C ASN A 131 14.24 2.11 -0.96
N CYS A 132 13.67 1.03 -1.50
CA CYS A 132 12.73 1.11 -2.63
C CYS A 132 11.48 1.95 -2.30
N LEU A 133 10.93 1.82 -1.08
CA LEU A 133 9.81 2.66 -0.62
C LEU A 133 10.18 4.15 -0.61
N ALA A 134 11.35 4.50 -0.09
CA ALA A 134 11.83 5.88 -0.03
C ALA A 134 12.09 6.46 -1.44
N GLU A 135 12.67 5.67 -2.34
CA GLU A 135 12.87 6.06 -3.74
C GLU A 135 11.52 6.25 -4.46
N GLY A 136 10.53 5.36 -4.23
CA GLY A 136 9.19 5.47 -4.80
C GLY A 136 8.47 6.74 -4.34
N GLU A 137 8.61 7.10 -3.06
CA GLU A 137 8.04 8.33 -2.51
C GLU A 137 8.70 9.58 -3.13
N ALA A 138 10.03 9.58 -3.23
CA ALA A 138 10.75 10.68 -3.88
C ALA A 138 10.36 10.81 -5.36
N GLN A 139 10.21 9.71 -6.08
CA GLN A 139 9.75 9.68 -7.48
C GLN A 139 8.33 10.26 -7.59
N GLN A 140 7.41 9.89 -6.70
CA GLN A 140 6.05 10.45 -6.69
C GLN A 140 6.08 11.96 -6.45
N LEU A 141 6.86 12.42 -5.46
CA LEU A 141 6.98 13.84 -5.14
C LEU A 141 7.52 14.66 -6.32
N LEU A 142 8.55 14.16 -7.02
CA LEU A 142 9.13 14.82 -8.19
C LEU A 142 8.16 14.89 -9.39
N ASN A 143 7.17 13.99 -9.46
CA ASN A 143 6.22 13.92 -10.56
C ASN A 143 4.83 14.46 -10.20
N ARG A 144 4.67 15.07 -9.03
CA ARG A 144 3.46 15.86 -8.72
C ARG A 144 3.33 17.02 -9.71
N HIS A 145 2.11 17.35 -10.02
CA HIS A 145 1.77 18.42 -10.96
C HIS A 145 2.34 18.25 -12.38
N ASN A 146 2.78 17.03 -12.73
CA ASN A 146 3.25 16.69 -14.07
C ASN A 146 2.20 15.86 -14.84
N PRO A 147 1.39 16.46 -15.74
CA PRO A 147 0.33 15.74 -16.45
C PRO A 147 0.87 14.79 -17.55
N GLU A 148 2.17 14.84 -17.85
CA GLU A 148 2.81 14.14 -18.97
C GLU A 148 3.60 12.89 -18.52
N ILE A 149 3.36 12.37 -17.31
CA ILE A 149 3.99 11.11 -16.89
C ILE A 149 3.49 9.96 -17.76
N SER A 150 4.39 9.02 -18.06
CA SER A 150 4.00 7.81 -18.81
C SER A 150 3.30 6.79 -17.89
N GLN A 151 2.49 5.91 -18.47
CA GLN A 151 1.91 4.78 -17.74
C GLN A 151 3.01 3.89 -17.12
N SER A 152 4.14 3.71 -17.80
CA SER A 152 5.28 2.96 -17.23
C SER A 152 5.78 3.61 -15.94
N LEU A 153 6.00 4.92 -15.94
CA LEU A 153 6.46 5.65 -14.76
C LEU A 153 5.43 5.59 -13.63
N TYR A 154 4.12 5.72 -13.94
CA TYR A 154 3.07 5.53 -12.97
C TYR A 154 3.14 4.14 -12.31
N LEU A 155 3.27 3.07 -13.13
CA LEU A 155 3.38 1.70 -12.62
C LEU A 155 4.63 1.50 -11.77
N ASP A 156 5.76 2.09 -12.15
CA ASP A 156 7.00 2.02 -11.38
C ASP A 156 6.84 2.70 -10.00
N ILE A 157 6.18 3.87 -9.95
CA ILE A 157 5.89 4.58 -8.71
C ILE A 157 5.02 3.74 -7.78
N ILE A 158 3.88 3.22 -8.26
CA ILE A 158 2.97 2.45 -7.39
C ILE A 158 3.57 1.10 -6.97
N ARG A 159 4.41 0.49 -7.82
CA ARG A 159 5.14 -0.73 -7.48
C ARG A 159 6.15 -0.46 -6.37
N SER A 160 6.92 0.60 -6.48
CA SER A 160 7.91 0.97 -5.46
C SER A 160 7.25 1.40 -4.15
N LYS A 161 6.30 2.32 -4.20
CA LYS A 161 5.67 2.90 -3.00
C LYS A 161 4.71 1.94 -2.29
N THR A 162 3.94 1.16 -3.03
CA THR A 162 2.83 0.36 -2.47
C THR A 162 3.06 -1.14 -2.60
N ALA A 163 3.34 -1.63 -3.82
CA ALA A 163 3.38 -3.06 -4.07
C ALA A 163 4.63 -3.72 -3.48
N LYS A 164 5.75 -3.01 -3.34
CA LYS A 164 7.00 -3.53 -2.78
C LYS A 164 6.83 -4.14 -1.39
N LEU A 165 6.04 -3.54 -0.52
CA LEU A 165 5.82 -4.08 0.82
C LEU A 165 4.88 -5.31 0.82
N PHE A 166 4.02 -5.48 -0.19
CA PHE A 166 3.28 -6.73 -0.43
C PHE A 166 4.19 -7.83 -0.98
N GLU A 167 5.05 -7.49 -1.95
CA GLU A 167 6.09 -8.38 -2.47
C GLU A 167 6.93 -8.95 -1.34
N THR A 168 7.47 -8.07 -0.50
CA THR A 168 8.28 -8.43 0.68
C THR A 168 7.52 -9.33 1.64
N ALA A 169 6.26 -9.00 1.95
CA ALA A 169 5.44 -9.80 2.84
C ALA A 169 5.26 -11.24 2.33
N ALA A 170 5.04 -11.42 1.04
CA ALA A 170 4.89 -12.74 0.44
C ALA A 170 6.23 -13.50 0.36
N GLN A 171 7.31 -12.82 -0.07
CA GLN A 171 8.65 -13.39 -0.21
C GLN A 171 9.20 -13.89 1.14
N LEU A 172 9.02 -13.12 2.21
CA LEU A 172 9.45 -13.49 3.56
C LEU A 172 8.83 -14.81 4.03
N GLY A 173 7.62 -15.12 3.59
CA GLY A 173 6.98 -16.42 3.87
C GLY A 173 7.79 -17.59 3.34
N ALA A 174 8.38 -17.46 2.15
CA ALA A 174 9.26 -18.49 1.56
C ALA A 174 10.65 -18.49 2.21
N ILE A 175 11.24 -17.33 2.46
CA ILE A 175 12.56 -17.20 3.12
C ILE A 175 12.54 -17.90 4.48
N LEU A 176 11.52 -17.64 5.32
CA LEU A 176 11.38 -18.27 6.64
C LEU A 176 11.26 -19.79 6.58
N ALA A 177 10.65 -20.32 5.51
CA ALA A 177 10.49 -21.76 5.31
C ALA A 177 11.69 -22.39 4.58
N ASP A 178 12.75 -21.63 4.35
CA ASP A 178 13.97 -22.04 3.63
C ASP A 178 13.66 -22.69 2.26
N MET A 179 12.71 -22.08 1.55
CA MET A 179 12.25 -22.59 0.26
C MET A 179 13.27 -22.31 -0.85
N PRO A 180 13.29 -23.13 -1.92
CA PRO A 180 14.11 -22.85 -3.11
C PRO A 180 13.83 -21.48 -3.70
N GLN A 181 14.87 -20.85 -4.28
CA GLN A 181 14.80 -19.50 -4.88
C GLN A 181 13.63 -19.33 -5.88
N ALA A 182 13.29 -20.40 -6.61
CA ALA A 182 12.15 -20.36 -7.55
C ALA A 182 10.82 -20.09 -6.84
N ILE A 183 10.62 -20.67 -5.63
CA ILE A 183 9.42 -20.45 -4.82
C ILE A 183 9.46 -19.04 -4.20
N GLU A 184 10.61 -18.60 -3.69
CA GLU A 184 10.78 -17.22 -3.19
C GLU A 184 10.40 -16.21 -4.28
N ALA A 185 10.93 -16.37 -5.50
CA ALA A 185 10.62 -15.49 -6.63
C ALA A 185 9.14 -15.60 -7.07
N GLY A 186 8.52 -16.77 -6.97
CA GLY A 186 7.10 -16.97 -7.23
C GLY A 186 6.24 -16.17 -6.26
N LEU A 187 6.52 -16.29 -4.96
CA LEU A 187 5.79 -15.56 -3.93
C LEU A 187 6.05 -14.05 -3.97
N ALA A 188 7.28 -13.62 -4.29
CA ALA A 188 7.58 -12.21 -4.53
C ALA A 188 6.70 -11.64 -5.66
N ARG A 189 6.61 -12.33 -6.81
CA ARG A 189 5.71 -11.94 -7.91
C ARG A 189 4.25 -11.90 -7.48
N TYR A 190 3.78 -12.91 -6.74
CA TYR A 190 2.43 -12.91 -6.20
C TYR A 190 2.15 -11.63 -5.40
N GLY A 191 3.01 -11.27 -4.46
CA GLY A 191 2.88 -10.07 -3.64
C GLY A 191 2.91 -8.79 -4.45
N LEU A 192 3.86 -8.67 -5.40
CA LEU A 192 4.00 -7.52 -6.29
C LEU A 192 2.71 -7.26 -7.09
N HIS A 193 2.17 -8.30 -7.72
CA HIS A 193 0.96 -8.18 -8.54
C HIS A 193 -0.28 -7.85 -7.70
N VAL A 194 -0.45 -8.49 -6.53
CA VAL A 194 -1.55 -8.13 -5.60
C VAL A 194 -1.44 -6.68 -5.15
N GLY A 195 -0.23 -6.22 -4.80
CA GLY A 195 0.01 -4.84 -4.37
C GLY A 195 -0.24 -3.82 -5.47
N THR A 196 0.14 -4.14 -6.72
CA THR A 196 -0.11 -3.29 -7.90
C THR A 196 -1.62 -3.17 -8.16
N ALA A 197 -2.34 -4.29 -8.21
CA ALA A 197 -3.80 -4.29 -8.38
C ALA A 197 -4.50 -3.52 -7.25
N PHE A 198 -4.05 -3.72 -6.01
CA PHE A 198 -4.59 -3.01 -4.84
C PHE A 198 -4.50 -1.50 -4.98
N GLN A 199 -3.37 -0.97 -5.48
CA GLN A 199 -3.19 0.47 -5.68
C GLN A 199 -4.04 0.98 -6.85
N ILE A 200 -4.08 0.26 -7.98
CA ILE A 200 -4.92 0.65 -9.13
C ILE A 200 -6.40 0.77 -8.70
N ILE A 201 -6.90 -0.18 -7.90
CA ILE A 201 -8.26 -0.14 -7.37
C ILE A 201 -8.46 1.04 -6.40
N ASP A 202 -7.45 1.34 -5.57
CA ASP A 202 -7.49 2.50 -4.66
C ASP A 202 -7.60 3.82 -5.43
N ASP A 203 -6.87 3.94 -6.55
CA ASP A 203 -6.90 5.08 -7.45
C ASP A 203 -8.25 5.22 -8.19
N ILE A 204 -8.89 4.10 -8.58
CA ILE A 204 -10.25 4.11 -9.15
C ILE A 204 -11.27 4.63 -8.13
N LEU A 205 -11.15 4.19 -6.87
CA LEU A 205 -12.06 4.59 -5.78
C LEU A 205 -12.03 6.08 -5.50
N ASP A 206 -10.91 6.77 -5.77
CA ASP A 206 -10.81 8.22 -5.61
C ASP A 206 -11.77 9.00 -6.54
N TYR A 207 -12.16 8.41 -7.68
CA TYR A 207 -13.14 8.98 -8.63
C TYR A 207 -14.57 8.45 -8.47
N SER A 208 -14.80 7.51 -7.55
CA SER A 208 -16.13 6.94 -7.33
C SER A 208 -16.94 7.76 -6.32
N ASP A 209 -18.29 7.70 -6.44
CA ASP A 209 -19.18 8.34 -5.47
C ASP A 209 -19.20 7.61 -4.12
N ASP A 210 -18.84 6.33 -4.12
CA ASP A 210 -18.74 5.50 -2.92
C ASP A 210 -17.49 5.79 -2.07
N GLY A 211 -16.54 6.59 -2.57
CA GLY A 211 -15.33 6.99 -1.83
C GLY A 211 -15.63 7.65 -0.48
N ALA A 212 -16.72 8.41 -0.39
CA ALA A 212 -17.19 9.01 0.87
C ALA A 212 -17.61 7.97 1.92
N SER A 213 -18.13 6.81 1.51
CA SER A 213 -18.52 5.71 2.41
C SER A 213 -17.31 5.00 3.01
N ILE A 214 -16.13 5.12 2.39
CA ILE A 214 -14.85 4.51 2.82
C ILE A 214 -14.03 5.48 3.69
N GLY A 215 -14.52 6.73 3.88
CA GLY A 215 -13.86 7.72 4.75
C GLY A 215 -12.65 8.42 4.12
N LYS A 216 -12.57 8.48 2.78
CA LYS A 216 -11.65 9.33 2.02
C LYS A 216 -12.36 10.59 1.55
N ASN A 217 -11.64 11.70 1.46
CA ASN A 217 -12.10 12.83 0.66
C ASN A 217 -12.03 12.43 -0.81
N PRO A 218 -13.14 12.51 -1.57
CA PRO A 218 -13.08 12.22 -3.00
C PRO A 218 -12.12 13.17 -3.71
N LEU A 219 -11.46 12.69 -4.76
CA LEU A 219 -10.51 13.46 -5.58
C LEU A 219 -9.28 13.97 -4.81
N GLN A 220 -8.91 13.29 -3.72
CA GLN A 220 -7.75 13.68 -2.93
C GLN A 220 -6.47 13.61 -3.74
N ASP A 221 -6.25 12.54 -4.51
CA ASP A 221 -5.07 12.38 -5.35
C ASP A 221 -4.98 13.51 -6.40
N LEU A 222 -6.11 13.89 -6.98
CA LEU A 222 -6.17 15.00 -7.94
C LEU A 222 -5.87 16.36 -7.28
N GLN A 223 -6.38 16.60 -6.05
CA GLN A 223 -6.10 17.79 -5.27
C GLN A 223 -4.61 17.92 -4.91
N GLU A 224 -3.96 16.78 -4.64
CA GLU A 224 -2.54 16.69 -4.32
C GLU A 224 -1.63 16.73 -5.57
N GLY A 225 -2.21 16.91 -6.78
CA GLY A 225 -1.49 16.95 -8.04
C GLY A 225 -0.93 15.60 -8.48
N LYS A 226 -1.44 14.50 -7.93
CA LYS A 226 -1.07 13.13 -8.32
C LYS A 226 -1.80 12.72 -9.60
N VAL A 227 -1.06 12.16 -10.55
CA VAL A 227 -1.61 11.67 -11.81
C VAL A 227 -1.78 10.15 -11.72
N THR A 228 -3.02 9.72 -11.58
CA THR A 228 -3.40 8.32 -11.44
C THR A 228 -3.80 7.70 -12.77
N LEU A 229 -3.91 6.37 -12.84
CA LEU A 229 -4.16 5.65 -14.08
C LEU A 229 -5.45 6.08 -14.83
N PRO A 230 -6.61 6.31 -14.17
CA PRO A 230 -7.79 6.82 -14.84
C PRO A 230 -7.55 8.20 -15.49
N LEU A 231 -6.81 9.07 -14.81
CA LEU A 231 -6.49 10.39 -15.32
C LEU A 231 -5.52 10.32 -16.50
N LEU A 232 -4.50 9.44 -16.44
CA LEU A 232 -3.57 9.18 -17.56
C LEU A 232 -4.32 8.73 -18.80
N TYR A 233 -5.21 7.77 -18.65
CA TYR A 233 -6.03 7.30 -19.78
C TYR A 233 -6.82 8.42 -20.42
N LEU A 234 -7.52 9.24 -19.61
CA LEU A 234 -8.27 10.38 -20.11
C LEU A 234 -7.36 11.43 -20.78
N TYR A 235 -6.16 11.65 -20.23
CA TYR A 235 -5.19 12.57 -20.83
C TYR A 235 -4.68 12.07 -22.19
N GLU A 236 -4.45 10.76 -22.35
CA GLU A 236 -3.98 10.18 -23.62
C GLU A 236 -5.09 10.11 -24.67
N GLN A 237 -6.28 9.66 -24.31
CA GLN A 237 -7.38 9.34 -25.23
C GLN A 237 -8.41 10.44 -25.39
N GLY A 238 -8.45 11.40 -24.47
CA GLY A 238 -9.44 12.46 -24.43
C GLY A 238 -9.29 13.51 -25.53
N SER A 239 -10.33 14.32 -25.66
CA SER A 239 -10.39 15.46 -26.57
C SER A 239 -9.35 16.54 -26.22
N PRO A 240 -9.02 17.45 -27.17
CA PRO A 240 -8.13 18.59 -26.85
C PRO A 240 -8.64 19.48 -25.72
N ALA A 241 -9.95 19.53 -25.48
CA ALA A 241 -10.54 20.29 -24.38
C ALA A 241 -10.29 19.61 -23.04
N GLU A 242 -10.48 18.28 -22.95
CA GLU A 242 -10.18 17.49 -21.74
C GLU A 242 -8.68 17.51 -21.41
N LYS A 243 -7.81 17.37 -22.39
CA LYS A 243 -6.36 17.48 -22.18
C LYS A 243 -5.96 18.85 -21.60
N ARG A 244 -6.54 19.93 -22.10
CA ARG A 244 -6.32 21.29 -21.56
C ARG A 244 -6.84 21.40 -20.12
N LEU A 245 -8.04 20.90 -19.85
CA LEU A 245 -8.63 20.89 -18.51
C LEU A 245 -7.72 20.16 -17.52
N ILE A 246 -7.33 18.94 -17.84
CA ILE A 246 -6.44 18.13 -16.99
C ILE A 246 -5.12 18.87 -16.74
N ARG A 247 -4.46 19.34 -17.81
CA ARG A 247 -3.20 20.05 -17.70
C ARG A 247 -3.31 21.27 -16.79
N THR A 248 -4.32 22.10 -16.99
CA THR A 248 -4.55 23.30 -16.17
C THR A 248 -4.80 22.93 -14.71
N THR A 249 -5.64 21.93 -14.45
CA THR A 249 -6.00 21.51 -13.09
C THR A 249 -4.80 20.93 -12.35
N ILE A 250 -4.05 20.01 -12.97
CA ILE A 250 -2.87 19.37 -12.37
C ILE A 250 -1.75 20.38 -12.08
N MET A 251 -1.54 21.37 -12.94
CA MET A 251 -0.51 22.41 -12.74
C MET A 251 -0.93 23.49 -11.73
N THR A 252 -2.14 23.47 -11.23
CA THR A 252 -2.65 24.43 -10.24
C THR A 252 -2.48 23.85 -8.83
N GLU A 253 -1.81 24.57 -7.93
CA GLU A 253 -1.62 24.15 -6.54
C GLU A 253 -2.93 23.97 -5.75
N MET A 254 -3.93 24.80 -6.06
CA MET A 254 -5.25 24.77 -5.43
C MET A 254 -6.35 24.78 -6.51
N PRO A 255 -6.64 23.63 -7.13
CA PRO A 255 -7.68 23.56 -8.15
C PRO A 255 -9.07 23.82 -7.54
N SER A 256 -9.93 24.51 -8.30
CA SER A 256 -11.30 24.79 -7.88
C SER A 256 -12.16 23.51 -7.87
N GLU A 257 -13.17 23.47 -7.00
CA GLU A 257 -14.15 22.36 -7.00
C GLU A 257 -14.79 22.12 -8.39
N SER A 258 -15.03 23.19 -9.15
CA SER A 258 -15.56 23.10 -10.52
C SER A 258 -14.61 22.34 -11.45
N GLN A 259 -13.29 22.60 -11.37
CA GLN A 259 -12.29 21.88 -12.16
C GLN A 259 -12.20 20.41 -11.76
N LEU A 260 -12.18 20.13 -10.45
CA LEU A 260 -12.12 18.77 -9.90
C LEU A 260 -13.35 17.95 -10.34
N ASN A 261 -14.55 18.52 -10.21
CA ASN A 261 -15.79 17.86 -10.60
C ASN A 261 -15.90 17.66 -12.11
N ALA A 262 -15.42 18.60 -12.93
CA ALA A 262 -15.38 18.45 -14.38
C ALA A 262 -14.48 17.28 -14.81
N ILE A 263 -13.31 17.12 -14.19
CA ILE A 263 -12.41 15.97 -14.45
C ILE A 263 -13.08 14.67 -13.98
N LYS A 264 -13.68 14.64 -12.78
CA LYS A 264 -14.40 13.47 -12.27
C LYS A 264 -15.48 13.01 -13.27
N THR A 265 -16.32 13.93 -13.71
CA THR A 265 -17.38 13.64 -14.69
C THR A 265 -16.78 13.09 -15.99
N ALA A 266 -15.74 13.72 -16.52
CA ALA A 266 -15.08 13.26 -17.74
C ALA A 266 -14.47 11.84 -17.59
N ILE A 267 -13.88 11.51 -16.43
CA ILE A 267 -13.39 10.17 -16.15
C ILE A 267 -14.54 9.17 -16.08
N GLN A 268 -15.64 9.49 -15.39
CA GLN A 268 -16.81 8.62 -15.25
C GLN A 268 -17.54 8.37 -16.57
N GLU A 269 -17.60 9.36 -17.47
CA GLU A 269 -18.23 9.26 -18.78
C GLU A 269 -17.31 8.58 -19.82
N SER A 270 -16.02 8.44 -19.55
CA SER A 270 -15.03 7.82 -20.42
C SER A 270 -14.86 6.31 -20.16
N HIS A 271 -13.95 5.67 -20.93
CA HIS A 271 -13.52 4.30 -20.67
C HIS A 271 -12.35 4.20 -19.67
N ALA A 272 -12.01 5.25 -18.93
CA ALA A 272 -10.86 5.30 -18.05
C ALA A 272 -10.97 4.31 -16.87
N ILE A 273 -12.15 4.26 -16.21
CA ILE A 273 -12.40 3.32 -15.11
C ILE A 273 -12.39 1.86 -15.59
N PRO A 274 -13.13 1.48 -16.65
CA PRO A 274 -13.02 0.12 -17.23
C PRO A 274 -11.60 -0.27 -17.63
N TYR A 275 -10.84 0.65 -18.23
CA TYR A 275 -9.44 0.40 -18.59
C TYR A 275 -8.58 0.09 -17.37
N ALA A 276 -8.65 0.92 -16.34
CA ALA A 276 -7.88 0.73 -15.11
C ALA A 276 -8.29 -0.57 -14.38
N TYR A 277 -9.59 -0.87 -14.34
CA TYR A 277 -10.10 -2.10 -13.76
C TYR A 277 -9.58 -3.35 -14.50
N ASN A 278 -9.62 -3.36 -15.83
CA ASN A 278 -9.08 -4.45 -16.63
C ASN A 278 -7.56 -4.66 -16.41
N LEU A 279 -6.81 -3.58 -16.15
CA LEU A 279 -5.39 -3.72 -15.81
C LEU A 279 -5.22 -4.35 -14.42
N ALA A 280 -6.02 -3.94 -13.43
CA ALA A 280 -6.02 -4.55 -12.11
C ALA A 280 -6.42 -6.05 -12.16
N GLU A 281 -7.39 -6.44 -12.98
CA GLU A 281 -7.76 -7.84 -13.20
C GLU A 281 -6.58 -8.66 -13.74
N LYS A 282 -5.88 -8.16 -14.74
CA LYS A 282 -4.68 -8.81 -15.29
C LYS A 282 -3.58 -8.99 -14.24
N GLU A 283 -3.37 -7.99 -13.39
CA GLU A 283 -2.42 -8.10 -12.29
C GLU A 283 -2.84 -9.22 -11.32
N ILE A 284 -4.14 -9.35 -11.00
CA ILE A 284 -4.61 -10.46 -10.13
C ILE A 284 -4.50 -11.83 -10.80
N GLU A 285 -4.75 -11.94 -12.10
CA GLU A 285 -4.52 -13.19 -12.84
C GLU A 285 -3.05 -13.61 -12.78
N GLN A 286 -2.11 -12.66 -12.96
CA GLN A 286 -0.68 -12.91 -12.83
C GLN A 286 -0.28 -13.29 -11.40
N ALA A 287 -0.89 -12.65 -10.39
CA ALA A 287 -0.70 -13.04 -8.99
C ALA A 287 -1.13 -14.49 -8.74
N ILE A 288 -2.30 -14.87 -9.20
CA ILE A 288 -2.82 -16.24 -9.01
C ILE A 288 -1.93 -17.26 -9.72
N SER A 289 -1.52 -16.99 -10.96
CA SER A 289 -0.61 -17.85 -11.72
C SER A 289 0.76 -17.99 -11.02
N ALA A 290 1.26 -16.94 -10.37
CA ALA A 290 2.52 -17.02 -9.62
C ALA A 290 2.47 -18.02 -8.45
N LEU A 291 1.28 -18.35 -7.93
CA LEU A 291 1.08 -19.37 -6.88
C LEU A 291 1.07 -20.81 -7.41
N ASP A 292 1.06 -21.05 -8.73
CA ASP A 292 1.06 -22.40 -9.31
C ASP A 292 2.33 -23.20 -8.97
N ILE A 293 3.39 -22.48 -8.57
CA ILE A 293 4.63 -23.12 -8.09
C ILE A 293 4.46 -23.82 -6.72
N LEU A 294 3.42 -23.50 -5.97
CA LEU A 294 3.12 -24.10 -4.68
C LEU A 294 2.22 -25.33 -4.84
N SER A 295 2.46 -26.37 -4.05
CA SER A 295 1.51 -27.47 -3.90
C SER A 295 0.19 -27.00 -3.32
N ASP A 296 -0.91 -27.65 -3.68
CA ASP A 296 -2.24 -27.30 -3.21
C ASP A 296 -2.38 -27.53 -1.69
N ASN A 297 -2.82 -26.50 -1.01
CA ASN A 297 -3.12 -26.53 0.41
C ASN A 297 -4.09 -25.38 0.78
N PRO A 298 -4.74 -25.44 1.97
CA PRO A 298 -5.72 -24.42 2.37
C PRO A 298 -5.16 -23.00 2.43
N CYS A 299 -3.86 -22.81 2.70
CA CYS A 299 -3.24 -21.49 2.77
C CYS A 299 -3.01 -20.91 1.37
N LYS A 300 -2.64 -21.72 0.37
CA LYS A 300 -2.61 -21.32 -1.05
C LYS A 300 -4.01 -20.88 -1.51
N THR A 301 -5.04 -21.66 -1.21
CA THR A 301 -6.43 -21.30 -1.53
C THR A 301 -6.83 -19.96 -0.89
N ALA A 302 -6.48 -19.77 0.39
CA ALA A 302 -6.74 -18.51 1.09
C ALA A 302 -5.94 -17.32 0.49
N ALA A 303 -4.72 -17.55 0.01
CA ALA A 303 -3.93 -16.52 -0.68
C ALA A 303 -4.58 -16.13 -2.03
N ILE A 304 -5.13 -17.08 -2.78
CA ILE A 304 -5.92 -16.81 -4.00
C ILE A 304 -7.15 -15.94 -3.67
N HIS A 305 -7.87 -16.27 -2.59
CA HIS A 305 -9.00 -15.46 -2.15
C HIS A 305 -8.59 -14.04 -1.72
N LEU A 306 -7.42 -13.90 -1.07
CA LEU A 306 -6.86 -12.60 -0.70
C LEU A 306 -6.56 -11.74 -1.94
N ALA A 307 -6.00 -12.34 -3.00
CA ALA A 307 -5.76 -11.65 -4.27
C ALA A 307 -7.08 -11.14 -4.89
N ARG A 308 -8.10 -12.01 -4.99
CA ARG A 308 -9.41 -11.62 -5.50
C ARG A 308 -10.11 -10.55 -4.66
N PHE A 309 -9.91 -10.57 -3.34
CA PHE A 309 -10.44 -9.55 -2.45
C PHE A 309 -9.91 -8.14 -2.76
N ALA A 310 -8.71 -8.02 -3.35
CA ALA A 310 -8.17 -6.72 -3.75
C ALA A 310 -9.04 -6.04 -4.84
N LEU A 311 -9.63 -6.83 -5.78
CA LEU A 311 -10.55 -6.33 -6.81
C LEU A 311 -11.94 -5.97 -6.24
N ASN A 312 -12.45 -6.79 -5.30
CA ASN A 312 -13.83 -6.67 -4.81
C ASN A 312 -14.06 -5.46 -3.88
N ARG A 313 -13.10 -4.56 -3.75
CA ARG A 313 -13.23 -3.32 -2.96
C ARG A 313 -14.16 -2.27 -3.63
N LEU A 314 -14.48 -2.47 -4.90
CA LEU A 314 -15.43 -1.66 -5.68
C LEU A 314 -16.89 -2.19 -5.57
N GLN A 315 -17.09 -3.35 -4.94
CA GLN A 315 -18.38 -3.97 -4.67
C GLN A 315 -18.67 -3.93 -3.17
#